data_13551678b72d9e29a82d5760e893cde6
#
_entry.id   13551678b72d9e29a82d5760e893cde6
#
_cell.length_a   1.000
_cell.length_b   1.000
_cell.length_c   1.000
_cell.angle_alpha   90.00
_cell.angle_beta   90.00
_cell.angle_gamma   90.00
#
_symmetry.space_group_name_H-M   'P 1'
#
loop_
_entity.id
_entity.type
_entity.pdbx_description
1 polymer ?
#
loop_
_entity_poly.entity_id
_entity_poly.type
_entity_poly.pdbx_seq_one_letter_code
_entity_poly.pdbx_strand_id
1 'polypeptide(L)'
;MVEVLRVANCSGFYGDRLDAAKEMIDGGPVDVLTGDYLAELTTTILYNQRQSRNTGYVGTFLKQVKAVAEHCVANNIKIVSNAGGLNPKGMAEEVEKIYEELGITAKVAYIDGDDIVPDLKDLQAGGETFTNIDTGEDLAAADVVTANTYFGAWGIKEALDNGADIVICPRVTDAAVVIGPAAWKFNWARDDYDALAGALAAGHIIECGAQCCGGNYAFFEEVPSYRDVGYPIAEIEADGSFTVTKHPGTGGLVSVGTISAQLLYEISTPAYYNPDVVAHFDTLKIEQVGDDRVRVSGTRGSNPPPTHKVCVNTRGPYKQSTEVLLTGLDIEKKAEIYLDAILHNIGGREQFDDVDVQLIRSDHEDPDTNEVSHAALRITFVASDPSKLGRLLQAKMTELGLANIPGNTGRGGGGYSGNQVLVHWPCFIDSKKVV
;
A
#
# COMPACT_ATOMS: atom_id res chain seq x y z
N MET A 1 -4.01 15.12 34.36
CA MET A 1 -3.61 14.14 33.32
C MET A 1 -3.38 14.96 32.05
N VAL A 2 -2.34 14.66 31.32
CA VAL A 2 -2.12 15.28 30.01
C VAL A 2 -3.24 14.82 29.09
N GLU A 3 -3.81 15.73 28.31
CA GLU A 3 -4.82 15.38 27.30
C GLU A 3 -4.14 14.63 26.17
N VAL A 4 -4.67 13.48 25.79
CA VAL A 4 -4.15 12.65 24.70
C VAL A 4 -5.26 12.34 23.70
N LEU A 5 -4.89 12.20 22.43
CA LEU A 5 -5.74 11.65 21.37
C LEU A 5 -5.30 10.22 21.09
N ARG A 6 -6.22 9.26 21.23
CA ARG A 6 -5.95 7.84 20.92
C ARG A 6 -6.38 7.52 19.50
N VAL A 7 -5.41 7.36 18.62
CA VAL A 7 -5.62 6.99 17.21
C VAL A 7 -5.28 5.52 17.06
N ALA A 8 -6.27 4.70 16.77
CA ALA A 8 -6.12 3.27 16.52
C ALA A 8 -6.13 3.02 15.01
N ASN A 9 -5.17 2.24 14.50
CA ASN A 9 -5.19 1.81 13.10
C ASN A 9 -5.74 0.38 12.98
N CYS A 10 -6.59 0.12 11.98
CA CYS A 10 -7.21 -1.20 11.77
C CYS A 10 -6.87 -1.83 10.42
N SER A 11 -5.99 -1.23 9.64
CA SER A 11 -5.55 -1.77 8.35
C SER A 11 -4.25 -1.13 7.92
N GLY A 12 -3.33 -1.93 7.38
CA GLY A 12 -2.07 -1.45 6.79
C GLY A 12 -1.98 -1.71 5.28
N PHE A 13 -2.97 -2.37 4.66
CA PHE A 13 -2.98 -2.62 3.22
C PHE A 13 -4.35 -3.10 2.71
N TYR A 14 -4.55 -3.05 1.38
CA TYR A 14 -5.73 -3.61 0.74
C TYR A 14 -5.79 -5.14 0.90
N GLY A 15 -6.74 -5.62 1.68
CA GLY A 15 -6.92 -7.05 1.96
C GLY A 15 -6.49 -7.48 3.36
N ASP A 16 -6.22 -6.52 4.24
CA ASP A 16 -5.93 -6.77 5.65
C ASP A 16 -7.14 -7.37 6.39
N ARG A 17 -6.93 -7.76 7.63
CA ARG A 17 -7.90 -8.51 8.46
C ARG A 17 -9.21 -7.73 8.66
N LEU A 18 -10.33 -8.36 8.27
CA LEU A 18 -11.65 -7.71 8.32
C LEU A 18 -12.11 -7.39 9.75
N ASP A 19 -11.78 -8.24 10.71
CA ASP A 19 -12.21 -8.08 12.09
C ASP A 19 -11.40 -7.05 12.87
N ALA A 20 -10.27 -6.55 12.31
CA ALA A 20 -9.38 -5.64 13.00
C ALA A 20 -10.08 -4.35 13.49
N ALA A 21 -10.98 -3.76 12.69
CA ALA A 21 -11.73 -2.58 13.11
C ALA A 21 -12.55 -2.86 14.38
N LYS A 22 -13.25 -4.00 14.42
CA LYS A 22 -14.05 -4.41 15.58
C LYS A 22 -13.17 -4.71 16.80
N GLU A 23 -12.06 -5.40 16.60
CA GLU A 23 -11.09 -5.70 17.66
C GLU A 23 -10.52 -4.42 18.28
N MET A 24 -10.19 -3.42 17.46
CA MET A 24 -9.69 -2.13 17.96
C MET A 24 -10.74 -1.36 18.74
N ILE A 25 -12.00 -1.39 18.34
CA ILE A 25 -13.08 -0.69 19.04
C ILE A 25 -13.51 -1.42 20.32
N ASP A 26 -13.51 -2.75 20.32
CA ASP A 26 -13.92 -3.55 21.50
C ASP A 26 -12.81 -3.66 22.55
N GLY A 27 -11.55 -3.52 22.16
CA GLY A 27 -10.39 -3.77 23.01
C GLY A 27 -10.10 -2.71 24.07
N GLY A 28 -10.65 -1.51 23.92
CA GLY A 28 -10.44 -0.42 24.89
C GLY A 28 -10.75 0.98 24.33
N PRO A 29 -10.44 2.03 25.06
CA PRO A 29 -10.77 3.38 24.66
C PRO A 29 -9.97 3.82 23.43
N VAL A 30 -10.70 4.29 22.41
CA VAL A 30 -10.20 4.85 21.14
C VAL A 30 -10.98 6.13 20.86
N ASP A 31 -10.30 7.17 20.39
CA ASP A 31 -10.94 8.44 20.01
C ASP A 31 -11.12 8.51 18.48
N VAL A 32 -10.18 7.94 17.73
CA VAL A 32 -10.21 7.89 16.25
C VAL A 32 -9.79 6.50 15.78
N LEU A 33 -10.57 5.93 14.87
CA LEU A 33 -10.23 4.72 14.14
C LEU A 33 -9.74 5.11 12.74
N THR A 34 -8.51 4.71 12.41
CA THR A 34 -7.94 4.90 11.07
C THR A 34 -7.77 3.57 10.35
N GLY A 35 -7.62 3.63 9.04
CA GLY A 35 -7.22 2.49 8.22
C GLY A 35 -6.50 3.00 6.98
N ASP A 36 -5.32 2.46 6.73
CA ASP A 36 -4.57 2.68 5.50
C ASP A 36 -4.75 1.48 4.58
N TYR A 37 -5.17 1.74 3.35
CA TYR A 37 -5.49 0.70 2.35
C TYR A 37 -4.76 0.93 1.03
N LEU A 38 -4.07 2.07 0.87
CA LEU A 38 -3.56 2.49 -0.42
C LEU A 38 -2.04 2.43 -0.48
N ALA A 39 -1.58 1.67 -1.46
CA ALA A 39 -0.24 1.79 -2.03
C ALA A 39 -0.38 2.05 -3.54
N GLU A 40 0.72 2.28 -4.24
CA GLU A 40 0.75 2.48 -5.69
C GLU A 40 0.11 1.29 -6.43
N LEU A 41 0.39 0.07 -5.97
CA LEU A 41 -0.23 -1.15 -6.50
C LEU A 41 -1.76 -1.14 -6.31
N THR A 42 -2.26 -0.63 -5.19
CA THR A 42 -3.69 -0.61 -4.89
C THR A 42 -4.44 0.27 -5.87
N THR A 43 -3.88 1.39 -6.31
CA THR A 43 -4.51 2.25 -7.32
C THR A 43 -4.75 1.51 -8.64
N THR A 44 -3.83 0.61 -9.03
CA THR A 44 -4.02 -0.23 -10.23
C THR A 44 -5.13 -1.28 -10.05
N ILE A 45 -5.23 -1.86 -8.85
CA ILE A 45 -6.32 -2.79 -8.50
C ILE A 45 -7.67 -2.06 -8.55
N LEU A 46 -7.75 -0.88 -7.93
CA LEU A 46 -8.97 -0.06 -7.89
C LEU A 46 -9.36 0.44 -9.28
N TYR A 47 -8.40 0.78 -10.14
CA TYR A 47 -8.65 1.12 -11.53
C TYR A 47 -9.34 -0.04 -12.26
N ASN A 48 -8.82 -1.25 -12.16
CA ASN A 48 -9.41 -2.43 -12.78
C ASN A 48 -10.82 -2.73 -12.22
N GLN A 49 -11.05 -2.52 -10.93
CA GLN A 49 -12.37 -2.65 -10.32
C GLN A 49 -13.34 -1.57 -10.80
N ARG A 50 -12.89 -0.32 -10.98
CA ARG A 50 -13.69 0.76 -11.55
C ARG A 50 -14.15 0.42 -12.97
N GLN A 51 -13.27 -0.19 -13.79
CA GLN A 51 -13.62 -0.62 -15.14
C GLN A 51 -14.60 -1.80 -15.17
N SER A 52 -14.47 -2.77 -14.25
CA SER A 52 -15.25 -4.00 -14.28
C SER A 52 -16.52 -3.98 -13.43
N ARG A 53 -16.55 -3.19 -12.36
CA ARG A 53 -17.61 -3.19 -11.35
C ARG A 53 -18.18 -1.81 -11.03
N ASN A 54 -17.65 -0.75 -11.67
CA ASN A 54 -18.00 0.65 -11.42
C ASN A 54 -17.83 1.09 -9.95
N THR A 55 -16.83 0.56 -9.25
CA THR A 55 -16.51 0.91 -7.86
C THR A 55 -15.31 1.85 -7.79
N GLY A 56 -14.08 1.36 -7.66
CA GLY A 56 -12.87 2.18 -7.56
C GLY A 56 -12.49 2.57 -6.13
N TYR A 57 -13.10 1.96 -5.14
CA TYR A 57 -12.83 2.10 -3.71
C TYR A 57 -12.66 0.75 -3.02
N VAL A 58 -12.14 0.74 -1.79
CA VAL A 58 -11.85 -0.48 -1.02
C VAL A 58 -13.13 -1.06 -0.39
N GLY A 59 -13.78 -2.00 -1.07
CA GLY A 59 -15.06 -2.57 -0.62
C GLY A 59 -15.01 -3.31 0.72
N THR A 60 -13.84 -3.78 1.17
CA THR A 60 -13.67 -4.43 2.48
C THR A 60 -13.89 -3.45 3.63
N PHE A 61 -13.54 -2.18 3.46
CA PHE A 61 -13.77 -1.14 4.45
C PHE A 61 -15.26 -0.93 4.78
N LEU A 62 -16.15 -1.06 3.79
CA LEU A 62 -17.60 -0.97 4.05
C LEU A 62 -18.09 -2.03 5.05
N LYS A 63 -17.49 -3.24 5.02
CA LYS A 63 -17.81 -4.29 5.99
C LYS A 63 -17.31 -3.94 7.39
N GLN A 64 -16.11 -3.35 7.47
CA GLN A 64 -15.53 -2.89 8.73
C GLN A 64 -16.36 -1.74 9.32
N VAL A 65 -16.73 -0.75 8.52
CA VAL A 65 -17.63 0.35 8.95
C VAL A 65 -18.95 -0.21 9.49
N LYS A 66 -19.61 -1.12 8.76
CA LYS A 66 -20.87 -1.74 9.19
C LYS A 66 -20.74 -2.45 10.55
N ALA A 67 -19.59 -3.06 10.83
CA ALA A 67 -19.33 -3.78 12.07
C ALA A 67 -19.14 -2.87 13.29
N VAL A 68 -18.68 -1.60 13.09
CA VAL A 68 -18.33 -0.69 14.20
C VAL A 68 -19.18 0.57 14.26
N ALA A 69 -20.01 0.84 13.27
CA ALA A 69 -20.76 2.08 13.11
C ALA A 69 -21.57 2.49 14.35
N GLU A 70 -22.37 1.58 14.91
CA GLU A 70 -23.19 1.85 16.10
C GLU A 70 -22.34 2.23 17.30
N HIS A 71 -21.26 1.47 17.53
CA HIS A 71 -20.35 1.73 18.66
C HIS A 71 -19.62 3.06 18.49
N CYS A 72 -19.10 3.34 17.29
CA CYS A 72 -18.35 4.57 17.01
C CYS A 72 -19.24 5.81 17.22
N VAL A 73 -20.45 5.82 16.66
CA VAL A 73 -21.37 6.95 16.81
C VAL A 73 -21.81 7.12 18.26
N ALA A 74 -22.18 6.02 18.94
CA ALA A 74 -22.59 6.09 20.35
C ALA A 74 -21.51 6.63 21.31
N ASN A 75 -20.23 6.43 20.98
CA ASN A 75 -19.09 6.86 21.79
C ASN A 75 -18.31 8.05 21.20
N ASN A 76 -18.85 8.69 20.14
CA ASN A 76 -18.23 9.81 19.43
C ASN A 76 -16.79 9.49 18.93
N ILE A 77 -16.55 8.24 18.51
CA ILE A 77 -15.30 7.81 17.89
C ILE A 77 -15.35 8.22 16.42
N LYS A 78 -14.36 8.98 15.96
CA LYS A 78 -14.25 9.38 14.56
C LYS A 78 -13.62 8.28 13.73
N ILE A 79 -14.02 8.17 12.45
CA ILE A 79 -13.41 7.22 11.50
C ILE A 79 -12.78 8.04 10.37
N VAL A 80 -11.51 7.78 10.06
CA VAL A 80 -10.77 8.46 8.98
C VAL A 80 -9.99 7.43 8.19
N SER A 81 -10.20 7.37 6.87
CA SER A 81 -9.52 6.36 6.05
C SER A 81 -9.34 6.80 4.60
N ASN A 82 -8.25 6.37 3.97
CA ASN A 82 -7.99 6.54 2.54
C ASN A 82 -8.66 5.45 1.65
N ALA A 83 -9.53 4.64 2.23
CA ALA A 83 -10.26 3.57 1.52
C ALA A 83 -11.10 4.05 0.33
N GLY A 84 -11.37 5.36 0.23
CA GLY A 84 -12.08 5.98 -0.90
C GLY A 84 -11.37 5.81 -2.24
N GLY A 85 -10.04 5.74 -2.22
CA GLY A 85 -9.22 5.43 -3.38
C GLY A 85 -9.52 6.33 -4.58
N LEU A 86 -9.95 5.73 -5.69
CA LEU A 86 -10.28 6.43 -6.94
C LEU A 86 -11.74 6.91 -7.01
N ASN A 87 -12.55 6.69 -5.97
CA ASN A 87 -13.96 7.07 -5.93
C ASN A 87 -14.45 7.31 -4.49
N PRO A 88 -13.89 8.32 -3.79
CA PRO A 88 -14.26 8.60 -2.40
C PRO A 88 -15.74 8.99 -2.26
N LYS A 89 -16.30 9.73 -3.22
CA LYS A 89 -17.71 10.08 -3.23
C LYS A 89 -18.61 8.85 -3.27
N GLY A 90 -18.36 7.92 -4.19
CA GLY A 90 -19.16 6.70 -4.29
C GLY A 90 -19.06 5.83 -3.04
N MET A 91 -17.92 5.82 -2.35
CA MET A 91 -17.79 5.13 -1.07
C MET A 91 -18.59 5.84 0.02
N ALA A 92 -18.56 7.18 0.08
CA ALA A 92 -19.35 7.96 1.04
C ALA A 92 -20.85 7.67 0.89
N GLU A 93 -21.35 7.62 -0.34
CA GLU A 93 -22.75 7.24 -0.64
C GLU A 93 -23.10 5.82 -0.14
N GLU A 94 -22.19 4.87 -0.23
CA GLU A 94 -22.41 3.51 0.32
C GLU A 94 -22.36 3.50 1.85
N VAL A 95 -21.50 4.30 2.46
CA VAL A 95 -21.46 4.46 3.92
C VAL A 95 -22.76 5.11 4.45
N GLU A 96 -23.30 6.12 3.77
CA GLU A 96 -24.58 6.72 4.11
C GLU A 96 -25.71 5.69 4.10
N LYS A 97 -25.76 4.82 3.08
CA LYS A 97 -26.74 3.71 3.02
C LYS A 97 -26.58 2.74 4.19
N ILE A 98 -25.35 2.40 4.57
CA ILE A 98 -25.10 1.55 5.74
C ILE A 98 -25.66 2.21 7.01
N TYR A 99 -25.45 3.51 7.19
CA TYR A 99 -25.96 4.25 8.35
C TYR A 99 -27.50 4.31 8.35
N GLU A 100 -28.11 4.54 7.19
CA GLU A 100 -29.57 4.47 7.02
C GLU A 100 -30.13 3.09 7.37
N GLU A 101 -29.53 2.00 6.87
CA GLU A 101 -29.91 0.62 7.19
C GLU A 101 -29.85 0.31 8.69
N LEU A 102 -28.87 0.87 9.40
CA LEU A 102 -28.69 0.69 10.84
C LEU A 102 -29.52 1.68 11.67
N GLY A 103 -30.21 2.64 11.03
CA GLY A 103 -30.98 3.68 11.74
C GLY A 103 -30.09 4.68 12.49
N ILE A 104 -28.84 4.86 12.04
CA ILE A 104 -27.86 5.75 12.66
C ILE A 104 -27.88 7.11 11.96
N THR A 105 -27.86 8.18 12.75
CA THR A 105 -27.63 9.54 12.24
C THR A 105 -26.18 9.91 12.46
N ALA A 106 -25.43 10.05 11.37
CA ALA A 106 -24.01 10.44 11.42
C ALA A 106 -23.69 11.32 10.20
N LYS A 107 -22.66 12.14 10.32
CA LYS A 107 -22.22 13.02 9.25
C LYS A 107 -21.05 12.36 8.49
N VAL A 108 -21.31 11.99 7.25
CA VAL A 108 -20.31 11.45 6.32
C VAL A 108 -19.71 12.61 5.53
N ALA A 109 -18.39 12.67 5.48
CA ALA A 109 -17.63 13.58 4.63
C ALA A 109 -16.71 12.80 3.70
N TYR A 110 -16.42 13.34 2.54
CA TYR A 110 -15.37 12.83 1.66
C TYR A 110 -14.48 13.98 1.19
N ILE A 111 -13.23 13.64 0.86
CA ILE A 111 -12.25 14.54 0.25
C ILE A 111 -12.16 14.17 -1.23
N ASP A 112 -12.00 15.16 -2.09
CA ASP A 112 -11.97 15.03 -3.54
C ASP A 112 -10.89 15.95 -4.14
N GLY A 113 -10.54 15.76 -5.42
CA GLY A 113 -9.65 16.64 -6.18
C GLY A 113 -8.21 16.12 -6.37
N ASP A 114 -7.90 14.94 -5.88
CA ASP A 114 -6.59 14.30 -6.07
C ASP A 114 -6.36 13.75 -7.49
N ASP A 115 -7.45 13.38 -8.21
CA ASP A 115 -7.42 12.85 -9.58
C ASP A 115 -7.20 13.99 -10.59
N ILE A 116 -5.97 14.09 -11.11
CA ILE A 116 -5.56 15.10 -12.09
C ILE A 116 -5.61 14.60 -13.54
N VAL A 117 -6.10 13.38 -13.79
CA VAL A 117 -6.23 12.86 -15.18
C VAL A 117 -7.03 13.80 -16.07
N PRO A 118 -8.16 14.39 -15.63
CA PRO A 118 -8.91 15.34 -16.45
C PRO A 118 -8.12 16.58 -16.86
N ASP A 119 -7.21 17.04 -16.00
CA ASP A 119 -6.47 18.29 -16.13
C ASP A 119 -5.07 18.12 -16.73
N LEU A 120 -4.62 16.86 -16.95
CA LEU A 120 -3.25 16.54 -17.38
C LEU A 120 -2.80 17.33 -18.62
N LYS A 121 -3.67 17.47 -19.63
CA LYS A 121 -3.33 18.18 -20.87
C LYS A 121 -3.11 19.68 -20.64
N ASP A 122 -3.95 20.28 -19.81
CA ASP A 122 -3.87 21.70 -19.51
C ASP A 122 -2.67 21.98 -18.60
N LEU A 123 -2.38 21.10 -17.65
CA LEU A 123 -1.20 21.15 -16.81
C LEU A 123 0.08 21.04 -17.65
N GLN A 124 0.15 20.11 -18.61
CA GLN A 124 1.29 19.99 -19.53
C GLN A 124 1.43 21.24 -20.43
N ALA A 125 0.32 21.76 -20.95
CA ALA A 125 0.32 23.01 -21.72
C ALA A 125 0.78 24.21 -20.86
N GLY A 126 0.52 24.17 -19.55
CA GLY A 126 1.01 25.13 -18.55
C GLY A 126 2.45 24.93 -18.09
N GLY A 127 3.18 23.98 -18.71
CA GLY A 127 4.61 23.74 -18.49
C GLY A 127 4.97 22.65 -17.48
N GLU A 128 3.99 21.86 -16.98
CA GLU A 128 4.31 20.68 -16.17
C GLU A 128 4.84 19.57 -17.07
N THR A 129 5.97 18.99 -16.73
CA THR A 129 6.60 17.90 -17.51
C THR A 129 6.25 16.52 -16.95
N PHE A 130 5.84 16.47 -15.68
CA PHE A 130 5.62 15.20 -14.95
C PHE A 130 6.83 14.27 -15.09
N THR A 131 8.03 14.83 -14.92
CA THR A 131 9.29 14.10 -15.05
C THR A 131 9.36 12.98 -14.04
N ASN A 132 9.62 11.76 -14.50
CA ASN A 132 9.76 10.58 -13.66
C ASN A 132 10.94 10.74 -12.70
N ILE A 133 10.73 10.52 -11.42
CA ILE A 133 11.72 10.71 -10.36
C ILE A 133 12.90 9.75 -10.52
N ASP A 134 12.67 8.52 -11.02
CA ASP A 134 13.67 7.46 -11.08
C ASP A 134 14.48 7.54 -12.39
N THR A 135 13.82 7.84 -13.52
CA THR A 135 14.45 7.79 -14.85
C THR A 135 14.86 9.16 -15.38
N GLY A 136 14.26 10.24 -14.88
CA GLY A 136 14.46 11.61 -15.39
C GLY A 136 13.79 11.87 -16.73
N GLU A 137 12.94 10.97 -17.22
CA GLU A 137 12.19 11.13 -18.47
C GLU A 137 10.92 11.94 -18.23
N ASP A 138 10.55 12.79 -19.19
CA ASP A 138 9.28 13.50 -19.15
C ASP A 138 8.12 12.61 -19.60
N LEU A 139 6.94 12.80 -18.99
CA LEU A 139 5.74 12.06 -19.34
C LEU A 139 5.29 12.46 -20.74
N ALA A 140 5.67 11.66 -21.76
CA ALA A 140 5.21 11.85 -23.13
C ALA A 140 3.71 11.49 -23.24
N ALA A 141 3.15 11.48 -24.43
CA ALA A 141 1.75 11.13 -24.70
C ALA A 141 1.42 9.66 -24.36
N ALA A 142 1.75 9.27 -23.13
CA ALA A 142 1.52 7.95 -22.59
C ALA A 142 0.03 7.70 -22.37
N ASP A 143 -0.38 6.45 -22.41
CA ASP A 143 -1.74 6.04 -22.08
C ASP A 143 -1.91 6.04 -20.55
N VAL A 144 -2.08 7.23 -19.97
CA VAL A 144 -2.30 7.44 -18.54
C VAL A 144 -3.67 6.90 -18.16
N VAL A 145 -3.73 6.06 -17.15
CA VAL A 145 -4.98 5.47 -16.65
C VAL A 145 -5.40 6.02 -15.28
N THR A 146 -4.43 6.40 -14.46
CA THR A 146 -4.65 7.13 -13.19
C THR A 146 -3.52 8.13 -12.98
N ALA A 147 -3.84 9.25 -12.35
CA ALA A 147 -2.87 10.25 -11.92
C ALA A 147 -3.42 10.92 -10.65
N ASN A 148 -2.95 10.50 -9.50
CA ASN A 148 -3.46 10.93 -8.21
C ASN A 148 -2.38 11.68 -7.44
N THR A 149 -2.68 12.90 -7.04
CA THR A 149 -1.81 13.71 -6.19
C THR A 149 -1.91 13.23 -4.74
N TYR A 150 -0.78 13.14 -4.05
CA TYR A 150 -0.77 12.83 -2.62
C TYR A 150 -1.16 14.07 -1.83
N PHE A 151 -2.40 14.12 -1.36
CA PHE A 151 -2.87 15.20 -0.50
C PHE A 151 -2.41 15.02 0.95
N GLY A 152 -2.36 16.13 1.68
CA GLY A 152 -2.08 16.17 3.10
C GLY A 152 -3.34 16.08 3.96
N ALA A 153 -3.20 16.50 5.21
CA ALA A 153 -4.19 16.31 6.27
C ALA A 153 -5.24 17.42 6.41
N TRP A 154 -5.06 18.56 5.73
CA TRP A 154 -5.89 19.75 6.00
C TRP A 154 -7.34 19.59 5.60
N GLY A 155 -7.62 18.85 4.54
CA GLY A 155 -9.00 18.51 4.18
C GLY A 155 -9.68 17.62 5.25
N ILE A 156 -8.91 16.72 5.87
CA ILE A 156 -9.40 15.87 6.98
C ILE A 156 -9.74 16.75 8.19
N LYS A 157 -8.82 17.65 8.57
CA LYS A 157 -9.06 18.59 9.66
C LYS A 157 -10.32 19.41 9.42
N GLU A 158 -10.50 19.98 8.23
CA GLU A 158 -11.67 20.79 7.86
C GLU A 158 -12.97 19.97 7.94
N ALA A 159 -12.97 18.74 7.45
CA ALA A 159 -14.13 17.86 7.56
C ALA A 159 -14.52 17.60 9.03
N LEU A 160 -13.54 17.35 9.90
CA LEU A 160 -13.75 17.14 11.34
C LEU A 160 -14.17 18.43 12.06
N ASP A 161 -13.60 19.60 11.72
CA ASP A 161 -14.02 20.91 12.22
C ASP A 161 -15.49 21.20 11.87
N ASN A 162 -15.93 20.73 10.70
CA ASN A 162 -17.33 20.80 10.28
C ASN A 162 -18.22 19.71 10.89
N GLY A 163 -17.69 18.91 11.81
CA GLY A 163 -18.44 17.92 12.59
C GLY A 163 -18.66 16.58 11.89
N ALA A 164 -17.81 16.19 10.96
CA ALA A 164 -17.86 14.85 10.38
C ALA A 164 -17.65 13.75 11.44
N ASP A 165 -18.37 12.65 11.33
CA ASP A 165 -18.20 11.44 12.12
C ASP A 165 -17.33 10.43 11.39
N ILE A 166 -17.39 10.43 10.06
CA ILE A 166 -16.50 9.65 9.21
C ILE A 166 -15.99 10.52 8.05
N VAL A 167 -14.70 10.41 7.74
CA VAL A 167 -14.03 11.10 6.63
C VAL A 167 -13.44 10.08 5.68
N ILE A 168 -13.96 10.04 4.47
CA ILE A 168 -13.51 9.18 3.38
C ILE A 168 -12.51 9.95 2.52
N CYS A 169 -11.26 9.50 2.52
CA CYS A 169 -10.20 10.13 1.76
C CYS A 169 -9.91 9.39 0.46
N PRO A 170 -9.44 10.11 -0.57
CA PRO A 170 -8.84 9.57 -1.79
C PRO A 170 -7.36 9.23 -1.54
N ARG A 171 -6.46 9.49 -2.51
CA ARG A 171 -5.02 9.39 -2.29
C ARG A 171 -4.53 10.57 -1.44
N VAL A 172 -4.43 10.35 -0.16
CA VAL A 172 -3.70 11.19 0.78
C VAL A 172 -2.38 10.51 1.14
N THR A 173 -1.42 11.20 1.74
CA THR A 173 -0.26 10.54 2.35
C THR A 173 -0.73 9.65 3.50
N ASP A 174 -0.04 8.55 3.73
CA ASP A 174 -0.47 7.50 4.66
C ASP A 174 -0.61 8.05 6.08
N ALA A 175 0.31 8.92 6.51
CA ALA A 175 0.24 9.61 7.79
C ALA A 175 -0.86 10.68 7.88
N ALA A 176 -1.41 11.17 6.77
CA ALA A 176 -2.42 12.24 6.79
C ALA A 176 -3.68 11.86 7.57
N VAL A 177 -4.05 10.56 7.57
CA VAL A 177 -5.19 10.03 8.33
C VAL A 177 -4.98 10.10 9.85
N VAL A 178 -3.75 10.36 10.30
CA VAL A 178 -3.39 10.57 11.70
C VAL A 178 -3.13 12.05 12.00
N ILE A 179 -2.41 12.75 11.12
CA ILE A 179 -2.13 14.19 11.25
C ILE A 179 -3.44 14.99 11.31
N GLY A 180 -4.41 14.70 10.44
CA GLY A 180 -5.68 15.42 10.36
C GLY A 180 -6.47 15.41 11.67
N PRO A 181 -6.77 14.24 12.25
CA PRO A 181 -7.39 14.13 13.56
C PRO A 181 -6.61 14.80 14.71
N ALA A 182 -5.27 14.70 14.70
CA ALA A 182 -4.44 15.35 15.73
C ALA A 182 -4.51 16.88 15.58
N ALA A 183 -4.36 17.41 14.39
CA ALA A 183 -4.49 18.84 14.12
C ALA A 183 -5.89 19.37 14.44
N TRP A 184 -6.95 18.59 14.21
CA TRP A 184 -8.32 18.90 14.64
C TRP A 184 -8.44 18.92 16.16
N LYS A 185 -8.00 17.86 16.83
CA LYS A 185 -8.15 17.70 18.28
C LYS A 185 -7.47 18.81 19.07
N PHE A 186 -6.24 19.15 18.67
CA PHE A 186 -5.41 20.14 19.36
C PHE A 186 -5.45 21.53 18.71
N ASN A 187 -6.26 21.70 17.67
CA ASN A 187 -6.42 22.95 16.92
C ASN A 187 -5.06 23.53 16.45
N TRP A 188 -4.19 22.67 15.90
CA TRP A 188 -2.90 23.11 15.37
C TRP A 188 -3.07 24.00 14.13
N ALA A 189 -2.18 24.97 14.02
CA ALA A 189 -2.01 25.80 12.84
C ALA A 189 -1.11 25.12 11.83
N ARG A 190 -1.09 25.64 10.58
CA ARG A 190 -0.27 25.09 9.48
C ARG A 190 1.25 25.24 9.70
N ASP A 191 1.66 26.08 10.63
CA ASP A 191 3.05 26.37 11.01
C ASP A 191 3.47 25.77 12.37
N ASP A 192 2.60 24.98 12.99
CA ASP A 192 2.96 24.18 14.19
C ASP A 192 3.82 22.97 13.80
N TYR A 193 4.92 23.22 13.09
CA TYR A 193 5.69 22.20 12.39
C TYR A 193 6.20 21.06 13.30
N ASP A 194 6.62 21.34 14.51
CA ASP A 194 7.13 20.30 15.43
C ASP A 194 5.99 19.33 15.85
N ALA A 195 4.81 19.87 16.12
CA ALA A 195 3.65 19.06 16.48
C ALA A 195 3.14 18.23 15.27
N LEU A 196 3.06 18.85 14.08
CA LEU A 196 2.72 18.18 12.85
C LEU A 196 3.72 17.06 12.50
N ALA A 197 5.02 17.31 12.69
CA ALA A 197 6.06 16.31 12.46
C ALA A 197 5.97 15.14 13.44
N GLY A 198 5.58 15.40 14.69
CA GLY A 198 5.30 14.35 15.67
C GLY A 198 4.11 13.46 15.24
N ALA A 199 3.01 14.07 14.84
CA ALA A 199 1.85 13.33 14.34
C ALA A 199 2.15 12.59 13.02
N LEU A 200 3.01 13.15 12.15
CA LEU A 200 3.49 12.47 10.95
C LEU A 200 4.29 11.22 11.32
N ALA A 201 5.21 11.32 12.29
CA ALA A 201 5.97 10.16 12.77
C ALA A 201 5.05 9.10 13.40
N ALA A 202 4.02 9.52 14.13
CA ALA A 202 3.01 8.61 14.68
C ALA A 202 2.25 7.89 13.56
N GLY A 203 1.81 8.63 12.54
CA GLY A 203 1.10 8.09 11.37
C GLY A 203 1.95 7.08 10.62
N HIS A 204 3.19 7.44 10.29
CA HIS A 204 4.15 6.55 9.62
C HIS A 204 4.44 5.26 10.39
N ILE A 205 4.49 5.32 11.73
CA ILE A 205 4.68 4.12 12.55
C ILE A 205 3.47 3.20 12.52
N ILE A 206 2.24 3.74 12.55
CA ILE A 206 1.04 2.91 12.69
C ILE A 206 0.37 2.55 11.37
N GLU A 207 0.70 3.20 10.25
CA GLU A 207 0.06 3.01 8.95
C GLU A 207 0.06 1.56 8.48
N CYS A 208 1.16 0.83 8.64
CA CYS A 208 1.29 -0.57 8.26
C CYS A 208 0.66 -1.56 9.27
N GLY A 209 -0.25 -1.09 10.12
CA GLY A 209 -1.03 -1.94 11.02
C GLY A 209 -0.18 -2.79 11.94
N ALA A 210 -0.37 -4.11 11.90
CA ALA A 210 0.31 -5.06 12.76
C ALA A 210 1.85 -5.09 12.59
N GLN A 211 2.41 -4.44 11.56
CA GLN A 211 3.85 -4.46 11.31
C GLN A 211 4.63 -3.80 12.46
N CYS A 212 4.19 -2.65 12.98
CA CYS A 212 4.84 -2.03 14.14
C CYS A 212 4.58 -2.78 15.45
N CYS A 213 3.65 -3.73 15.45
CA CYS A 213 3.40 -4.66 16.57
C CYS A 213 4.18 -5.98 16.42
N GLY A 214 5.27 -6.01 15.67
CA GLY A 214 6.15 -7.16 15.49
C GLY A 214 5.93 -7.98 14.24
N GLY A 215 4.92 -7.65 13.41
CA GLY A 215 4.76 -8.23 12.09
C GLY A 215 5.98 -7.93 11.21
N ASN A 216 6.50 -8.92 10.49
CA ASN A 216 7.70 -8.81 9.65
C ASN A 216 8.98 -8.30 10.36
N TYR A 217 9.01 -8.30 11.69
CA TYR A 217 10.16 -7.86 12.45
C TYR A 217 11.35 -8.80 12.28
N ALA A 218 12.53 -8.25 11.98
CA ALA A 218 13.73 -9.04 11.68
C ALA A 218 14.16 -9.93 12.86
N PHE A 219 13.95 -9.48 14.10
CA PHE A 219 14.19 -10.27 15.30
C PHE A 219 12.92 -11.02 15.73
N PHE A 220 12.39 -11.81 14.82
CA PHE A 220 11.11 -12.49 14.95
C PHE A 220 10.99 -13.40 16.20
N GLU A 221 12.10 -13.90 16.73
CA GLU A 221 12.14 -14.72 17.95
C GLU A 221 11.85 -13.91 19.24
N GLU A 222 11.98 -12.58 19.20
CA GLU A 222 11.61 -11.71 20.32
C GLU A 222 10.09 -11.54 20.43
N VAL A 223 9.34 -11.82 19.34
CA VAL A 223 7.89 -11.65 19.31
C VAL A 223 7.22 -12.82 20.04
N PRO A 224 6.47 -12.57 21.13
CA PRO A 224 5.91 -13.65 21.95
C PRO A 224 4.97 -14.58 21.21
N SER A 225 4.20 -14.07 20.24
CA SER A 225 3.28 -14.86 19.44
C SER A 225 2.90 -14.11 18.17
N TYR A 226 2.86 -14.85 17.04
CA TYR A 226 2.28 -14.38 15.77
C TYR A 226 0.80 -14.74 15.65
N ARG A 227 0.21 -15.38 16.67
CA ARG A 227 -1.23 -15.57 16.76
C ARG A 227 -1.84 -14.29 17.31
N ASP A 228 -2.83 -13.76 16.62
CA ASP A 228 -3.56 -12.57 17.02
C ASP A 228 -2.63 -11.38 17.33
N VAL A 229 -1.68 -11.14 16.44
CA VAL A 229 -0.83 -9.93 16.50
C VAL A 229 -1.75 -8.72 16.56
N GLY A 230 -1.63 -7.90 17.58
CA GLY A 230 -2.47 -6.71 17.78
C GLY A 230 -2.19 -5.63 16.73
N TYR A 231 -3.13 -4.70 16.63
CA TYR A 231 -2.95 -3.48 15.84
C TYR A 231 -2.54 -2.32 16.74
N PRO A 232 -1.85 -1.30 16.19
CA PRO A 232 -1.28 -0.23 16.97
C PRO A 232 -2.30 0.84 17.35
N ILE A 233 -2.01 1.49 18.49
CA ILE A 233 -2.65 2.71 18.95
C ILE A 233 -1.55 3.74 19.19
N ALA A 234 -1.67 4.93 18.60
CA ALA A 234 -0.85 6.09 18.93
C ALA A 234 -1.61 6.99 19.92
N GLU A 235 -1.06 7.18 21.10
CA GLU A 235 -1.55 8.15 22.10
C GLU A 235 -0.79 9.46 21.92
N ILE A 236 -1.38 10.41 21.19
CA ILE A 236 -0.75 11.66 20.76
C ILE A 236 -1.06 12.78 21.74
N GLU A 237 -0.05 13.57 22.12
CA GLU A 237 -0.14 14.74 22.99
C GLU A 237 -0.14 16.05 22.17
N ALA A 238 -0.52 17.15 22.80
CA ALA A 238 -0.66 18.46 22.12
C ALA A 238 0.63 19.03 21.55
N ASP A 239 1.80 18.60 22.05
CA ASP A 239 3.11 19.00 21.52
C ASP A 239 3.63 18.08 20.39
N GLY A 240 2.82 17.11 19.96
CA GLY A 240 3.17 16.13 18.93
C GLY A 240 3.96 14.93 19.45
N SER A 241 4.37 14.90 20.73
CA SER A 241 4.91 13.66 21.30
C SER A 241 3.81 12.60 21.43
N PHE A 242 4.19 11.32 21.36
CA PHE A 242 3.21 10.23 21.39
C PHE A 242 3.76 8.97 22.01
N THR A 243 2.85 8.08 22.42
CA THR A 243 3.19 6.72 22.86
C THR A 243 2.49 5.72 21.98
N VAL A 244 3.26 4.80 21.37
CA VAL A 244 2.69 3.66 20.63
C VAL A 244 2.45 2.52 21.59
N THR A 245 1.29 1.90 21.45
CA THR A 245 0.87 0.72 22.23
C THR A 245 -0.07 -0.16 21.41
N LYS A 246 -0.53 -1.24 22.00
CA LYS A 246 -1.58 -2.13 21.46
C LYS A 246 -2.52 -2.56 22.58
N HIS A 247 -3.66 -3.13 22.24
CA HIS A 247 -4.55 -3.67 23.28
C HIS A 247 -3.89 -4.83 24.03
N PRO A 248 -4.11 -4.94 25.34
CA PRO A 248 -3.60 -6.04 26.15
C PRO A 248 -4.24 -7.37 25.74
N GLY A 249 -3.51 -8.46 25.96
CA GLY A 249 -3.99 -9.82 25.66
C GLY A 249 -3.86 -10.25 24.20
N THR A 250 -3.34 -9.37 23.31
CA THR A 250 -2.98 -9.75 21.94
C THR A 250 -1.55 -10.29 21.87
N GLY A 251 -1.24 -11.07 20.81
CA GLY A 251 0.13 -11.45 20.47
C GLY A 251 0.96 -10.22 20.05
N GLY A 252 2.06 -10.45 19.36
CA GLY A 252 2.91 -9.35 18.89
C GLY A 252 3.77 -8.72 19.99
N LEU A 253 4.46 -7.63 19.64
CA LEU A 253 5.41 -6.91 20.49
C LEU A 253 5.48 -5.45 20.07
N VAL A 254 5.30 -4.52 21.01
CA VAL A 254 5.64 -3.10 20.81
C VAL A 254 6.88 -2.77 21.64
N SER A 255 8.00 -2.61 20.96
CA SER A 255 9.30 -2.34 21.56
C SER A 255 10.03 -1.22 20.83
N VAL A 256 11.09 -0.69 21.44
CA VAL A 256 12.00 0.25 20.75
C VAL A 256 12.48 -0.34 19.42
N GLY A 257 12.73 -1.65 19.36
CA GLY A 257 13.16 -2.33 18.14
C GLY A 257 12.09 -2.32 17.03
N THR A 258 10.84 -2.69 17.33
CA THR A 258 9.75 -2.72 16.34
C THR A 258 9.39 -1.32 15.86
N ILE A 259 9.40 -0.32 16.74
CA ILE A 259 9.14 1.08 16.40
C ILE A 259 10.29 1.65 15.55
N SER A 260 11.56 1.35 15.89
CA SER A 260 12.71 1.78 15.09
C SER A 260 12.70 1.15 13.69
N ALA A 261 12.34 -0.13 13.60
CA ALA A 261 12.20 -0.82 12.31
C ALA A 261 11.16 -0.13 11.42
N GLN A 262 10.01 0.24 11.99
CA GLN A 262 8.94 0.92 11.25
C GLN A 262 9.33 2.35 10.87
N LEU A 263 10.03 3.09 11.74
CA LEU A 263 10.52 4.43 11.41
C LEU A 263 11.52 4.45 10.24
N LEU A 264 12.28 3.38 10.06
CA LEU A 264 13.24 3.22 8.96
C LEU A 264 12.61 2.63 7.68
N TYR A 265 11.39 2.14 7.78
CA TYR A 265 10.66 1.53 6.67
C TYR A 265 10.29 2.59 5.64
N GLU A 266 10.54 2.31 4.36
CA GLU A 266 10.19 3.16 3.19
C GLU A 266 10.79 4.57 3.16
N ILE A 267 11.68 4.94 4.07
CA ILE A 267 12.35 6.25 4.03
C ILE A 267 13.78 6.14 3.49
N SER A 268 14.21 7.14 2.72
CA SER A 268 15.55 7.19 2.12
C SER A 268 16.49 8.15 2.85
N THR A 269 15.97 9.16 3.51
CA THR A 269 16.72 10.19 4.22
C THR A 269 16.06 10.50 5.56
N PRO A 270 16.81 11.05 6.54
CA PRO A 270 16.23 11.45 7.83
C PRO A 270 15.14 12.53 7.71
N ALA A 271 15.18 13.36 6.66
CA ALA A 271 14.13 14.32 6.35
C ALA A 271 13.02 13.61 5.56
N TYR A 272 11.88 13.39 6.19
CA TYR A 272 10.71 12.76 5.57
C TYR A 272 9.73 13.81 5.07
N TYR A 273 9.60 13.89 3.74
CA TYR A 273 8.86 14.94 3.04
C TYR A 273 7.38 14.57 2.91
N ASN A 274 6.51 15.45 3.42
CA ASN A 274 5.05 15.32 3.29
C ASN A 274 4.42 16.67 2.93
N PRO A 275 3.21 16.69 2.35
CA PRO A 275 2.52 17.92 1.99
C PRO A 275 2.25 18.88 3.15
N ASP A 276 2.17 18.36 4.36
CA ASP A 276 1.86 19.16 5.56
C ASP A 276 3.10 19.69 6.27
N VAL A 277 4.18 18.92 6.26
CA VAL A 277 5.42 19.20 7.00
C VAL A 277 6.55 18.31 6.50
N VAL A 278 7.79 18.75 6.62
CA VAL A 278 8.97 17.89 6.56
C VAL A 278 9.35 17.49 7.98
N ALA A 279 9.28 16.21 8.32
CA ALA A 279 9.67 15.69 9.62
C ALA A 279 11.15 15.26 9.61
N HIS A 280 11.90 15.62 10.66
CA HIS A 280 13.31 15.29 10.82
C HIS A 280 13.47 14.13 11.79
N PHE A 281 13.50 12.89 11.28
CA PHE A 281 13.53 11.67 12.09
C PHE A 281 14.85 11.44 12.86
N ASP A 282 15.91 12.15 12.50
CA ASP A 282 17.16 12.17 13.26
C ASP A 282 17.11 12.99 14.57
N THR A 283 16.01 13.71 14.82
CA THR A 283 15.83 14.53 16.02
C THR A 283 15.03 13.83 17.12
N LEU A 284 14.23 12.83 16.75
CA LEU A 284 13.33 12.15 17.68
C LEU A 284 14.06 11.25 18.69
N LYS A 285 13.42 11.04 19.85
CA LYS A 285 13.86 10.13 20.90
C LYS A 285 12.83 9.03 21.07
N ILE A 286 13.30 7.80 21.20
CA ILE A 286 12.48 6.61 21.37
C ILE A 286 12.82 5.97 22.71
N GLU A 287 11.82 5.76 23.56
CA GLU A 287 12.01 5.24 24.92
C GLU A 287 10.95 4.19 25.26
N GLN A 288 11.38 3.02 25.76
CA GLN A 288 10.47 2.05 26.34
C GLN A 288 9.95 2.59 27.69
N VAL A 289 8.65 2.82 27.79
CA VAL A 289 8.04 3.39 29.02
C VAL A 289 7.15 2.39 29.76
N GLY A 290 7.02 1.19 29.25
CA GLY A 290 6.26 0.08 29.85
C GLY A 290 6.19 -1.10 28.89
N ASP A 291 5.55 -2.19 29.31
CA ASP A 291 5.31 -3.36 28.47
C ASP A 291 4.39 -2.96 27.31
N ASP A 292 4.83 -3.25 26.07
CA ASP A 292 4.14 -2.83 24.84
C ASP A 292 3.81 -1.33 24.78
N ARG A 293 4.68 -0.49 25.36
CA ARG A 293 4.52 0.96 25.37
C ARG A 293 5.84 1.66 25.08
N VAL A 294 5.90 2.34 23.92
CA VAL A 294 7.09 3.07 23.47
C VAL A 294 6.74 4.54 23.24
N ARG A 295 7.41 5.42 23.99
CA ARG A 295 7.29 6.87 23.82
C ARG A 295 8.23 7.37 22.73
N VAL A 296 7.70 8.23 21.86
CA VAL A 296 8.46 8.97 20.85
C VAL A 296 8.25 10.47 21.11
N SER A 297 9.33 11.25 21.10
CA SER A 297 9.28 12.69 21.41
C SER A 297 10.40 13.46 20.76
N GLY A 298 10.26 14.79 20.68
CA GLY A 298 11.30 15.69 20.21
C GLY A 298 11.46 15.73 18.69
N THR A 299 10.51 15.18 17.93
CA THR A 299 10.49 15.28 16.46
C THR A 299 10.43 16.75 16.07
N ARG A 300 11.37 17.19 15.21
CA ARG A 300 11.38 18.54 14.64
C ARG A 300 10.74 18.55 13.27
N GLY A 301 10.02 19.62 13.00
CA GLY A 301 9.41 19.89 11.72
C GLY A 301 9.97 21.13 11.02
N SER A 302 9.82 21.16 9.71
CA SER A 302 10.10 22.36 8.89
C SER A 302 9.05 22.49 7.79
N ASN A 303 9.08 23.61 7.07
CA ASN A 303 8.14 23.94 6.01
C ASN A 303 7.95 22.74 5.06
N PRO A 304 6.72 22.47 4.61
CA PRO A 304 6.47 21.45 3.58
C PRO A 304 7.16 21.81 2.26
N PRO A 305 7.42 20.81 1.39
CA PRO A 305 7.98 21.06 0.07
C PRO A 305 7.00 21.86 -0.80
N PRO A 306 7.51 22.61 -1.80
CA PRO A 306 6.65 23.35 -2.73
C PRO A 306 5.97 22.46 -3.77
N THR A 307 6.19 21.16 -3.72
CA THR A 307 5.65 20.17 -4.67
C THR A 307 4.93 19.05 -3.95
N HIS A 308 3.95 18.46 -4.62
CA HIS A 308 3.32 17.21 -4.21
C HIS A 308 3.79 16.07 -5.09
N LYS A 309 3.96 14.87 -4.51
CA LYS A 309 4.15 13.65 -5.27
C LYS A 309 2.86 13.30 -6.01
N VAL A 310 2.99 12.78 -7.23
CA VAL A 310 1.88 12.25 -8.03
C VAL A 310 2.17 10.80 -8.38
N CYS A 311 1.20 9.93 -8.11
CA CYS A 311 1.18 8.56 -8.58
C CYS A 311 0.49 8.51 -9.94
N VAL A 312 1.27 8.46 -11.02
CA VAL A 312 0.74 8.21 -12.36
C VAL A 312 0.89 6.74 -12.70
N ASN A 313 -0.14 6.13 -13.25
CA ASN A 313 -0.06 4.81 -13.85
C ASN A 313 -0.39 4.89 -15.33
N THR A 314 0.44 4.23 -16.15
CA THR A 314 0.27 4.14 -17.60
C THR A 314 0.05 2.69 -18.03
N ARG A 315 -0.60 2.49 -19.17
CA ARG A 315 -0.68 1.15 -19.76
C ARG A 315 0.67 0.73 -20.29
N GLY A 316 1.14 -0.40 -19.80
CA GLY A 316 2.34 -1.06 -20.30
C GLY A 316 2.01 -2.26 -21.19
N PRO A 317 3.03 -3.04 -21.54
CA PRO A 317 2.86 -4.27 -22.33
C PRO A 317 2.11 -5.35 -21.56
N TYR A 318 1.82 -6.44 -22.23
CA TYR A 318 1.28 -7.65 -21.61
C TYR A 318 2.40 -8.57 -21.18
N LYS A 319 2.18 -9.30 -20.09
CA LYS A 319 3.15 -10.21 -19.49
C LYS A 319 2.52 -11.56 -19.19
N GLN A 320 3.23 -12.63 -19.51
CA GLN A 320 2.88 -14.01 -19.16
C GLN A 320 4.10 -14.76 -18.68
N SER A 321 4.02 -15.34 -17.50
CA SER A 321 5.09 -16.20 -16.97
C SER A 321 4.64 -17.65 -16.97
N THR A 322 5.61 -18.53 -17.19
CA THR A 322 5.46 -19.97 -17.05
C THR A 322 6.61 -20.52 -16.24
N GLU A 323 6.37 -21.64 -15.58
CA GLU A 323 7.41 -22.33 -14.80
C GLU A 323 7.41 -23.81 -15.14
N VAL A 324 8.60 -24.33 -15.41
CA VAL A 324 8.83 -25.74 -15.70
C VAL A 324 9.75 -26.31 -14.64
N LEU A 325 9.39 -27.39 -14.05
CA LEU A 325 10.23 -28.17 -13.15
C LEU A 325 11.14 -29.06 -13.97
N LEU A 326 12.46 -28.98 -13.74
CA LEU A 326 13.47 -29.85 -14.30
C LEU A 326 14.03 -30.75 -13.21
N THR A 327 14.18 -32.05 -13.49
CA THR A 327 14.60 -33.02 -12.48
C THR A 327 15.75 -33.89 -12.95
N GLY A 328 16.49 -34.44 -11.99
CA GLY A 328 17.63 -35.36 -12.22
C GLY A 328 18.93 -34.62 -12.52
N LEU A 329 19.84 -35.27 -13.24
CA LEU A 329 21.16 -34.72 -13.58
C LEU A 329 21.11 -33.73 -14.74
N ASP A 330 22.19 -32.98 -14.95
CA ASP A 330 22.42 -32.07 -16.08
C ASP A 330 21.38 -30.95 -16.19
N ILE A 331 20.96 -30.37 -15.07
CA ILE A 331 19.89 -29.37 -15.00
C ILE A 331 20.13 -28.17 -15.93
N GLU A 332 21.36 -27.61 -15.95
CA GLU A 332 21.71 -26.46 -16.81
C GLU A 332 21.51 -26.79 -18.30
N LYS A 333 22.09 -27.93 -18.70
CA LYS A 333 21.95 -28.39 -20.07
C LYS A 333 20.52 -28.70 -20.48
N LYS A 334 19.72 -29.24 -19.53
CA LYS A 334 18.27 -29.44 -19.73
C LYS A 334 17.55 -28.12 -19.91
N ALA A 335 17.87 -27.11 -19.10
CA ALA A 335 17.29 -25.78 -19.19
C ALA A 335 17.60 -25.13 -20.55
N GLU A 336 18.84 -25.21 -21.03
CA GLU A 336 19.27 -24.68 -22.32
C GLU A 336 18.50 -25.34 -23.48
N ILE A 337 18.45 -26.69 -23.51
CA ILE A 337 17.76 -27.45 -24.57
C ILE A 337 16.25 -27.15 -24.53
N TYR A 338 15.65 -27.11 -23.34
CA TYR A 338 14.22 -26.84 -23.18
C TYR A 338 13.89 -25.43 -23.65
N LEU A 339 14.68 -24.42 -23.27
CA LEU A 339 14.50 -23.04 -23.69
C LEU A 339 14.65 -22.88 -25.20
N ASP A 340 15.67 -23.46 -25.82
CA ASP A 340 15.88 -23.44 -27.27
C ASP A 340 14.67 -24.02 -28.02
N ALA A 341 14.19 -25.19 -27.57
CA ALA A 341 13.03 -25.84 -28.17
C ALA A 341 11.75 -24.98 -28.06
N ILE A 342 11.51 -24.35 -26.90
CA ILE A 342 10.37 -23.44 -26.73
C ILE A 342 10.50 -22.25 -27.64
N LEU A 343 11.63 -21.54 -27.62
CA LEU A 343 11.84 -20.35 -28.44
C LEU A 343 11.67 -20.67 -29.93
N HIS A 344 12.20 -21.80 -30.39
CA HIS A 344 11.98 -22.26 -31.76
C HIS A 344 10.48 -22.49 -32.06
N ASN A 345 9.77 -23.17 -31.16
CA ASN A 345 8.36 -23.53 -31.40
C ASN A 345 7.40 -22.35 -31.39
N ILE A 346 7.75 -21.26 -30.69
CA ILE A 346 6.98 -20.01 -30.67
C ILE A 346 7.38 -19.00 -31.74
N GLY A 347 8.34 -19.33 -32.61
CA GLY A 347 8.76 -18.51 -33.73
C GLY A 347 9.94 -17.56 -33.45
N GLY A 348 10.65 -17.75 -32.36
CA GLY A 348 11.85 -17.00 -31.97
C GLY A 348 11.61 -15.96 -30.85
N ARG A 349 12.72 -15.61 -30.20
CA ARG A 349 12.71 -14.59 -29.12
C ARG A 349 12.28 -13.21 -29.64
N GLU A 350 12.59 -12.89 -30.87
CA GLU A 350 12.28 -11.64 -31.55
C GLU A 350 10.78 -11.40 -31.77
N GLN A 351 9.94 -12.39 -31.51
CA GLN A 351 8.48 -12.23 -31.52
C GLN A 351 7.96 -11.41 -30.31
N PHE A 352 8.77 -11.26 -29.28
CA PHE A 352 8.41 -10.61 -28.02
C PHE A 352 9.24 -9.34 -27.82
N ASP A 353 8.70 -8.41 -27.03
CA ASP A 353 9.42 -7.20 -26.66
C ASP A 353 10.56 -7.54 -25.69
N ASP A 354 10.31 -8.51 -24.79
CA ASP A 354 11.33 -9.08 -23.90
C ASP A 354 10.98 -10.53 -23.52
N VAL A 355 12.03 -11.30 -23.21
CA VAL A 355 11.93 -12.65 -22.65
C VAL A 355 12.94 -12.77 -21.51
N ASP A 356 12.46 -12.74 -20.27
CA ASP A 356 13.26 -12.98 -19.09
C ASP A 356 13.31 -14.49 -18.76
N VAL A 357 14.49 -14.99 -18.45
CA VAL A 357 14.72 -16.42 -18.16
C VAL A 357 15.49 -16.56 -16.87
N GLN A 358 14.93 -17.27 -15.91
CA GLN A 358 15.52 -17.52 -14.62
C GLN A 358 15.58 -19.03 -14.33
N LEU A 359 16.77 -19.55 -14.09
CA LEU A 359 16.95 -20.90 -13.57
C LEU A 359 17.10 -20.83 -12.04
N ILE A 360 16.04 -21.21 -11.34
CA ILE A 360 15.95 -21.20 -9.88
C ILE A 360 16.45 -22.56 -9.39
N ARG A 361 17.65 -22.59 -8.83
CA ARG A 361 18.38 -23.81 -8.44
C ARG A 361 18.00 -24.22 -7.02
N SER A 362 17.61 -25.48 -6.85
CA SER A 362 17.53 -26.19 -5.57
C SER A 362 18.16 -27.58 -5.65
N ASP A 363 18.72 -27.92 -6.81
CA ASP A 363 19.36 -29.19 -7.08
C ASP A 363 20.80 -29.26 -6.58
N HIS A 364 21.23 -30.46 -6.21
CA HIS A 364 22.63 -30.80 -5.90
C HIS A 364 23.32 -31.46 -7.13
N GLU A 365 24.62 -31.39 -7.19
CA GLU A 365 25.43 -31.95 -8.31
C GLU A 365 25.21 -33.45 -8.41
N ASP A 366 25.18 -34.16 -7.28
CA ASP A 366 24.91 -35.60 -7.18
C ASP A 366 23.78 -35.84 -6.17
N PRO A 367 22.51 -35.69 -6.60
CA PRO A 367 21.37 -35.73 -5.69
C PRO A 367 21.04 -37.16 -5.28
N ASP A 368 20.95 -37.42 -3.99
CA ASP A 368 20.56 -38.68 -3.38
C ASP A 368 19.08 -38.82 -3.06
N THR A 369 18.33 -37.72 -3.15
CA THR A 369 16.86 -37.66 -2.95
C THR A 369 16.17 -36.83 -4.04
N ASN A 370 14.87 -37.01 -4.18
CA ASN A 370 14.08 -36.21 -5.12
C ASN A 370 14.01 -34.73 -4.74
N GLU A 371 14.04 -34.42 -3.44
CA GLU A 371 13.98 -33.05 -2.93
C GLU A 371 15.14 -32.19 -3.46
N VAL A 372 16.34 -32.81 -3.54
CA VAL A 372 17.56 -32.11 -3.97
C VAL A 372 17.95 -32.42 -5.42
N SER A 373 17.01 -32.93 -6.22
CA SER A 373 17.25 -33.30 -7.62
C SER A 373 16.51 -32.40 -8.63
N HIS A 374 15.93 -31.28 -8.21
CA HIS A 374 15.11 -30.46 -9.10
C HIS A 374 15.46 -28.96 -9.06
N ALA A 375 15.18 -28.30 -10.17
CA ALA A 375 15.23 -26.85 -10.32
C ALA A 375 14.00 -26.35 -11.07
N ALA A 376 13.67 -25.08 -10.93
CA ALA A 376 12.59 -24.46 -11.67
C ALA A 376 13.14 -23.52 -12.75
N LEU A 377 12.74 -23.75 -14.00
CA LEU A 377 12.97 -22.84 -15.11
C LEU A 377 11.76 -21.94 -15.27
N ARG A 378 11.91 -20.67 -14.90
CA ARG A 378 10.89 -19.65 -15.09
C ARG A 378 11.19 -18.87 -16.36
N ILE A 379 10.18 -18.76 -17.23
CA ILE A 379 10.27 -17.99 -18.46
C ILE A 379 9.14 -16.97 -18.45
N THR A 380 9.48 -15.69 -18.60
CA THR A 380 8.51 -14.60 -18.64
C THR A 380 8.57 -13.94 -20.02
N PHE A 381 7.46 -13.94 -20.70
CA PHE A 381 7.27 -13.30 -21.99
C PHE A 381 6.58 -11.96 -21.82
N VAL A 382 7.11 -10.92 -22.47
CA VAL A 382 6.55 -9.56 -22.51
C VAL A 382 6.25 -9.21 -23.96
N ALA A 383 5.03 -8.73 -24.24
CA ALA A 383 4.63 -8.35 -25.59
C ALA A 383 3.64 -7.19 -25.56
N SER A 384 3.85 -6.19 -26.44
CA SER A 384 2.89 -5.11 -26.69
C SER A 384 1.62 -5.63 -27.38
N ASP A 385 1.75 -6.68 -28.18
CA ASP A 385 0.62 -7.37 -28.82
C ASP A 385 0.15 -8.56 -27.97
N PRO A 386 -1.04 -8.47 -27.31
CA PRO A 386 -1.55 -9.52 -26.45
C PRO A 386 -1.85 -10.83 -27.20
N SER A 387 -2.01 -10.80 -28.52
CA SER A 387 -2.28 -12.01 -29.32
C SER A 387 -1.11 -13.00 -29.33
N LYS A 388 0.10 -12.54 -29.05
CA LYS A 388 1.31 -13.38 -28.95
C LYS A 388 1.38 -14.18 -27.64
N LEU A 389 0.54 -13.85 -26.68
CA LEU A 389 0.46 -14.45 -25.34
C LEU A 389 -0.82 -15.30 -25.20
N GLY A 390 -1.12 -15.72 -23.99
CA GLY A 390 -2.36 -16.43 -23.69
C GLY A 390 -2.37 -17.88 -24.17
N ARG A 391 -3.51 -18.28 -24.70
CA ARG A 391 -3.75 -19.68 -25.11
C ARG A 391 -2.84 -20.16 -26.22
N LEU A 392 -2.46 -19.27 -27.14
CA LEU A 392 -1.57 -19.63 -28.24
C LEU A 392 -0.19 -20.01 -27.72
N LEU A 393 0.40 -19.15 -26.90
CA LEU A 393 1.70 -19.41 -26.25
C LEU A 393 1.64 -20.69 -25.43
N GLN A 394 0.58 -20.88 -24.63
CA GLN A 394 0.40 -22.07 -23.81
C GLN A 394 0.28 -23.35 -24.68
N ALA A 395 -0.45 -23.28 -25.79
CA ALA A 395 -0.58 -24.43 -26.71
C ALA A 395 0.78 -24.82 -27.28
N LYS A 396 1.59 -23.84 -27.72
CA LYS A 396 2.93 -24.06 -28.26
C LYS A 396 3.88 -24.68 -27.24
N MET A 397 3.75 -24.31 -25.97
CA MET A 397 4.51 -24.93 -24.89
C MET A 397 4.02 -26.34 -24.60
N THR A 398 2.71 -26.59 -24.64
CA THR A 398 2.11 -27.90 -24.39
C THR A 398 2.50 -28.91 -25.47
N GLU A 399 2.67 -28.49 -26.74
CA GLU A 399 3.17 -29.34 -27.83
C GLU A 399 4.49 -30.02 -27.49
N LEU A 400 5.31 -29.41 -26.64
CA LEU A 400 6.62 -29.94 -26.23
C LEU A 400 6.53 -30.96 -25.06
N GLY A 401 5.34 -31.23 -24.53
CA GLY A 401 5.16 -32.08 -23.35
C GLY A 401 5.71 -33.49 -23.49
N LEU A 402 5.68 -34.07 -24.71
CA LEU A 402 6.28 -35.38 -25.03
C LEU A 402 7.41 -35.31 -26.03
N ALA A 403 7.76 -34.11 -26.52
CA ALA A 403 8.75 -33.87 -27.56
C ALA A 403 9.95 -33.04 -27.05
N ASN A 404 10.34 -33.24 -25.81
CA ASN A 404 11.45 -32.52 -25.18
C ASN A 404 12.27 -33.44 -24.26
N ILE A 405 13.17 -32.84 -23.49
CA ILE A 405 14.10 -33.53 -22.58
C ILE A 405 13.38 -34.36 -21.51
N PRO A 406 13.96 -35.45 -21.03
CA PRO A 406 13.40 -36.22 -19.91
C PRO A 406 13.48 -35.43 -18.60
N GLY A 407 12.54 -35.70 -17.68
CA GLY A 407 12.54 -35.11 -16.35
C GLY A 407 12.08 -33.65 -16.35
N ASN A 408 11.15 -33.29 -17.25
CA ASN A 408 10.47 -32.00 -17.22
C ASN A 408 8.99 -32.18 -16.93
N THR A 409 8.42 -31.22 -16.21
CA THR A 409 6.96 -31.11 -16.00
C THR A 409 6.55 -29.66 -15.77
N GLY A 410 5.35 -29.29 -16.20
CA GLY A 410 4.80 -27.98 -15.88
C GLY A 410 4.55 -27.86 -14.36
N ARG A 411 5.05 -26.80 -13.74
CA ARG A 411 4.67 -26.43 -12.38
C ARG A 411 3.42 -25.58 -12.46
N GLY A 412 2.27 -26.19 -12.16
CA GLY A 412 0.95 -25.60 -12.40
C GLY A 412 0.78 -24.23 -11.76
N GLY A 413 0.03 -23.33 -12.42
CA GLY A 413 -0.38 -22.03 -11.92
C GLY A 413 -0.12 -20.83 -12.82
N GLY A 414 0.53 -20.97 -13.98
CA GLY A 414 0.61 -19.92 -14.97
C GLY A 414 -0.78 -19.65 -15.57
N GLY A 415 -1.32 -18.43 -15.45
CA GLY A 415 -2.59 -18.07 -16.06
C GLY A 415 -2.53 -18.26 -17.59
N TYR A 416 -3.62 -18.71 -18.18
CA TYR A 416 -3.75 -18.89 -19.64
C TYR A 416 -3.96 -17.56 -20.39
N SER A 417 -3.74 -16.41 -19.74
CA SER A 417 -3.90 -15.09 -20.34
C SER A 417 -2.69 -14.22 -20.05
N GLY A 418 -2.25 -13.48 -21.06
CA GLY A 418 -1.33 -12.36 -20.83
C GLY A 418 -2.06 -11.28 -20.00
N ASN A 419 -1.46 -10.86 -18.90
CA ASN A 419 -1.99 -9.76 -18.10
C ASN A 419 -1.33 -8.45 -18.53
N GLN A 420 -2.16 -7.43 -18.78
CA GLN A 420 -1.62 -6.10 -19.03
C GLN A 420 -0.93 -5.57 -17.78
N VAL A 421 0.29 -5.10 -17.95
CA VAL A 421 1.05 -4.43 -16.88
C VAL A 421 0.65 -2.97 -16.84
N LEU A 422 0.39 -2.44 -15.66
CA LEU A 422 0.35 -1.00 -15.46
C LEU A 422 1.72 -0.58 -14.94
N VAL A 423 2.28 0.45 -15.56
CA VAL A 423 3.61 0.97 -15.21
C VAL A 423 3.44 2.17 -14.30
N HIS A 424 4.04 2.09 -13.11
CA HIS A 424 4.08 3.20 -12.18
C HIS A 424 5.08 4.27 -12.68
N TRP A 425 4.64 5.51 -12.67
CA TRP A 425 5.40 6.70 -13.08
C TRP A 425 5.34 7.74 -11.98
N PRO A 426 6.25 7.69 -11.00
CA PRO A 426 6.29 8.65 -9.91
C PRO A 426 6.84 9.99 -10.41
N CYS A 427 6.16 11.07 -10.08
CA CYS A 427 6.57 12.42 -10.46
C CYS A 427 6.12 13.44 -9.42
N PHE A 428 6.48 14.71 -9.64
CA PHE A 428 6.05 15.83 -8.81
C PHE A 428 5.20 16.82 -9.61
N ILE A 429 4.38 17.59 -8.88
CA ILE A 429 3.63 18.74 -9.38
C ILE A 429 3.81 19.92 -8.42
N ASP A 430 3.83 21.15 -8.93
CA ASP A 430 3.79 22.36 -8.08
C ASP A 430 2.52 22.35 -7.22
N SER A 431 2.68 22.46 -5.89
CA SER A 431 1.57 22.43 -4.93
C SER A 431 0.51 23.51 -5.18
N LYS A 432 0.87 24.62 -5.84
CA LYS A 432 -0.06 25.70 -6.21
C LYS A 432 -0.97 25.36 -7.38
N LYS A 433 -0.70 24.29 -8.10
CA LYS A 433 -1.48 23.84 -9.27
C LYS A 433 -2.52 22.77 -8.91
N VAL A 434 -2.49 22.27 -7.70
CA VAL A 434 -3.46 21.33 -7.14
C VAL A 434 -4.12 22.01 -5.94
N VAL A 435 -5.45 22.10 -5.97
CA VAL A 435 -6.25 22.81 -4.95
C VAL A 435 -7.08 21.78 -4.18
#